data_d21229cd3382c5078c8b9fec0da58c10
#
_entry.id   d21229cd3382c5078c8b9fec0da58c10
#
_cell.length_a   1.000
_cell.length_b   1.000
_cell.length_c   1.000
_cell.angle_alpha   90.00
_cell.angle_beta   90.00
_cell.angle_gamma   90.00
#
_symmetry.space_group_name_H-M   'P 1'
#
loop_
_entity.id
_entity.type
_entity.pdbx_description
1 polymer ?
#
loop_
_entity_poly.entity_id
_entity_poly.type
_entity_poly.pdbx_seq_one_letter_code
_entity_poly.pdbx_strand_id
1 'polypeptide(L)'
;EEMTELKLYIDNDSSLYRQRYMPILKNLSKKKKKNRYRKTLAQKAFMYLIDDGAKRYVRSYGGNHLDVFPKRQRKQLAKDYVEEFEEIFKNQEYDFMR
;
A
#
# COMPACT_ATOMS: atom_id res chain seq x y z
N GLU A 1 -8.47 -16.10 2.80
CA GLU A 1 -7.86 -15.36 3.89
C GLU A 1 -8.15 -13.88 3.78
N GLU A 2 -8.48 -13.25 4.91
CA GLU A 2 -8.96 -11.86 4.94
C GLU A 2 -7.97 -10.85 4.38
N MET A 3 -6.67 -11.05 4.63
CA MET A 3 -5.66 -10.11 4.15
C MET A 3 -5.47 -10.21 2.64
N THR A 4 -5.62 -11.39 2.08
CA THR A 4 -5.60 -11.58 0.63
C THR A 4 -6.78 -10.84 -0.02
N GLU A 5 -7.94 -10.93 0.59
CA GLU A 5 -9.14 -10.22 0.11
C GLU A 5 -8.96 -8.71 0.18
N LEU A 6 -8.38 -8.21 1.27
CA LEU A 6 -8.13 -6.77 1.40
C LEU A 6 -7.13 -6.29 0.34
N LYS A 7 -6.06 -7.03 0.11
CA LYS A 7 -5.09 -6.66 -0.91
C LYS A 7 -5.74 -6.62 -2.30
N LEU A 8 -6.55 -7.62 -2.63
CA LEU A 8 -7.26 -7.64 -3.89
C LEU A 8 -8.24 -6.45 -4.02
N TYR A 9 -8.93 -6.14 -2.94
CA TYR A 9 -9.84 -5.01 -2.92
C TYR A 9 -9.11 -3.70 -3.22
N ILE A 10 -7.98 -3.47 -2.55
CA ILE A 10 -7.16 -2.27 -2.74
C ILE A 10 -6.61 -2.23 -4.17
N ASP A 11 -6.06 -3.34 -4.64
CA ASP A 11 -5.42 -3.40 -5.96
C ASP A 11 -6.43 -3.19 -7.10
N ASN A 12 -7.69 -3.54 -6.88
CA ASN A 12 -8.75 -3.40 -7.88
C ASN A 12 -9.53 -2.09 -7.76
N ASP A 13 -9.26 -1.27 -6.75
CA ASP A 13 -9.94 0.01 -6.57
C ASP A 13 -9.18 1.11 -7.32
N SER A 14 -9.76 1.56 -8.44
CA SER A 14 -9.12 2.57 -9.29
C SER A 14 -8.92 3.91 -8.57
N SER A 15 -9.81 4.25 -7.64
CA SER A 15 -9.71 5.47 -6.85
C SER A 15 -8.52 5.41 -5.91
N LEU A 16 -8.36 4.31 -5.17
CA LEU A 16 -7.21 4.11 -4.29
C LEU A 16 -5.91 4.05 -5.09
N TYR A 17 -5.95 3.38 -6.25
CA TYR A 17 -4.78 3.29 -7.12
C TYR A 17 -4.28 4.68 -7.52
N ARG A 18 -5.16 5.55 -8.01
CA ARG A 18 -4.79 6.87 -8.49
C ARG A 18 -4.52 7.88 -7.38
N GLN A 19 -5.29 7.82 -6.29
CA GLN A 19 -5.21 8.83 -5.23
C GLN A 19 -4.20 8.51 -4.14
N ARG A 20 -3.87 7.22 -3.95
CA ARG A 20 -2.99 6.78 -2.88
C ARG A 20 -1.79 5.99 -3.38
N TYR A 21 -2.02 4.92 -4.12
CA TYR A 21 -0.96 4.00 -4.50
C TYR A 21 0.09 4.66 -5.40
N MET A 22 -0.35 5.26 -6.49
CA MET A 22 0.58 5.91 -7.44
C MET A 22 1.37 7.06 -6.79
N PRO A 23 0.75 7.97 -6.02
CA PRO A 23 1.51 8.99 -5.32
C PRO A 23 2.56 8.43 -4.35
N ILE A 24 2.24 7.33 -3.65
CA ILE A 24 3.20 6.66 -2.77
C ILE A 24 4.40 6.16 -3.57
N LEU A 25 4.16 5.45 -4.67
CA LEU A 25 5.24 4.94 -5.52
C LEU A 25 6.12 6.06 -6.04
N LYS A 26 5.53 7.16 -6.52
CA LYS A 26 6.27 8.30 -7.03
C LYS A 26 7.15 8.93 -5.94
N ASN A 27 6.58 9.13 -4.76
CA ASN A 27 7.31 9.71 -3.64
C ASN A 27 8.47 8.84 -3.19
N LEU A 28 8.22 7.54 -3.04
CA LEU A 28 9.26 6.59 -2.62
C LEU A 28 10.37 6.47 -3.66
N SER A 29 10.01 6.49 -4.96
CA SER A 29 11.01 6.47 -6.03
C SER A 29 11.91 7.69 -5.98
N LYS A 30 11.35 8.89 -5.76
CA LYS A 30 12.14 10.11 -5.60
C LYS A 30 13.10 10.01 -4.43
N LYS A 31 12.62 9.48 -3.29
CA LYS A 31 13.46 9.29 -2.10
C LYS A 31 14.58 8.31 -2.36
N LYS A 32 14.30 7.24 -3.09
CA LYS A 32 15.30 6.24 -3.44
C LYS A 32 16.40 6.85 -4.32
N LYS A 33 16.02 7.64 -5.31
CA LYS A 33 16.96 8.33 -6.19
C LYS A 33 17.85 9.32 -5.45
N LYS A 34 17.34 9.91 -4.36
CA LYS A 34 18.08 10.90 -3.56
C LYS A 34 18.75 10.30 -2.33
N ASN A 35 18.80 8.96 -2.23
CA ASN A 35 19.34 8.23 -1.06
C ASN A 35 18.67 8.60 0.26
N ARG A 36 17.36 8.92 0.21
CA ARG A 36 16.55 9.25 1.38
C ARG A 36 15.49 8.21 1.68
N TYR A 37 15.50 7.12 0.93
CA TYR A 37 14.54 6.05 1.11
C TYR A 37 14.84 5.26 2.39
N ARG A 38 13.78 4.97 3.16
CA ARG A 38 13.85 4.11 4.34
C ARG A 38 12.63 3.19 4.34
N LYS A 39 12.85 1.92 4.66
CA LYS A 39 11.76 0.93 4.72
C LYS A 39 10.68 1.33 5.71
N THR A 40 11.06 1.92 6.85
CA THR A 40 10.10 2.35 7.87
C THR A 40 9.17 3.44 7.34
N LEU A 41 9.70 4.38 6.57
CA LEU A 41 8.88 5.41 5.93
C LEU A 41 7.95 4.82 4.87
N ALA A 42 8.46 3.85 4.11
CA ALA A 42 7.67 3.16 3.10
C ALA A 42 6.52 2.38 3.75
N GLN A 43 6.80 1.65 4.81
CA GLN A 43 5.77 0.93 5.56
C GLN A 43 4.69 1.88 6.07
N LYS A 44 5.09 3.02 6.61
CA LYS A 44 4.16 4.01 7.13
C LYS A 44 3.25 4.55 6.02
N ALA A 45 3.83 4.84 4.86
CA ALA A 45 3.05 5.33 3.71
C ALA A 45 2.03 4.28 3.26
N PHE A 46 2.44 3.01 3.15
CA PHE A 46 1.52 1.96 2.76
C PHE A 46 0.47 1.66 3.83
N MET A 47 0.77 1.91 5.11
CA MET A 47 -0.24 1.79 6.16
C MET A 47 -1.42 2.74 5.93
N TYR A 48 -1.16 3.95 5.46
CA TYR A 48 -2.25 4.89 5.13
C TYR A 48 -3.13 4.34 4.00
N LEU A 49 -2.51 3.75 2.98
CA LEU A 49 -3.25 3.10 1.90
C LEU A 49 -4.11 1.96 2.43
N ILE A 50 -3.51 1.11 3.26
CA ILE A 50 -4.19 -0.07 3.81
C ILE A 50 -5.34 0.34 4.73
N ASP A 51 -5.13 1.34 5.57
CA ASP A 51 -6.17 1.82 6.48
C ASP A 51 -7.35 2.40 5.70
N ASP A 52 -7.08 3.18 4.66
CA ASP A 52 -8.14 3.71 3.81
C ASP A 52 -8.90 2.59 3.09
N GLY A 53 -8.16 1.62 2.56
CA GLY A 53 -8.76 0.46 1.91
C GLY A 53 -9.60 -0.37 2.87
N ALA A 54 -9.11 -0.59 4.09
CA ALA A 54 -9.83 -1.34 5.11
C ALA A 54 -11.14 -0.64 5.48
N LYS A 55 -11.12 0.68 5.64
CA LYS A 55 -12.34 1.45 5.93
C LYS A 55 -13.36 1.33 4.81
N ARG A 56 -12.92 1.40 3.57
CA ARG A 56 -13.81 1.25 2.41
C ARG A 56 -14.37 -0.16 2.30
N TYR A 57 -13.52 -1.15 2.59
CA TYR A 57 -13.94 -2.54 2.59
C TYR A 57 -15.09 -2.79 3.56
N VAL A 58 -14.94 -2.34 4.81
CA VAL A 58 -15.96 -2.57 5.83
C VAL A 58 -17.24 -1.76 5.59
N ARG A 59 -17.17 -0.64 4.89
CA ARG A 59 -18.37 0.08 4.47
C ARG A 59 -19.21 -0.77 3.52
N SER A 60 -18.56 -1.54 2.66
CA SER A 60 -19.24 -2.38 1.67
C SER A 60 -19.72 -3.70 2.27
N TYR A 61 -18.95 -4.29 3.18
CA TYR A 61 -19.19 -5.64 3.68
C TYR A 61 -19.56 -5.69 5.16
N GLY A 62 -19.48 -4.55 5.87
CA GLY A 62 -19.82 -4.48 7.29
C GLY A 62 -18.64 -4.73 8.19
N GLY A 63 -18.82 -4.42 9.49
CA GLY A 63 -17.82 -4.62 10.53
C GLY A 63 -17.02 -3.37 10.82
N ASN A 64 -16.07 -3.51 11.74
CA ASN A 64 -15.14 -2.46 12.13
C ASN A 64 -13.77 -2.79 11.56
N HIS A 65 -13.15 -1.85 10.84
CA HIS A 65 -11.89 -2.12 10.14
C HIS A 65 -10.74 -2.51 11.09
N LEU A 66 -10.78 -2.07 12.34
CA LEU A 66 -9.77 -2.44 13.33
C LEU A 66 -9.93 -3.87 13.82
N ASP A 67 -11.18 -4.38 13.85
CA ASP A 67 -11.49 -5.75 14.28
C ASP A 67 -11.32 -6.74 13.14
N VAL A 68 -11.80 -6.38 11.95
CA VAL A 68 -11.71 -7.25 10.77
C VAL A 68 -10.27 -7.39 10.29
N PHE A 69 -9.53 -6.30 10.35
CA PHE A 69 -8.12 -6.26 9.92
C PHE A 69 -7.24 -5.76 11.06
N PRO A 70 -6.82 -6.65 11.98
CA PRO A 70 -5.99 -6.26 13.12
C PRO A 70 -4.67 -5.62 12.69
N LYS A 71 -4.15 -4.74 13.53
CA LYS A 71 -2.92 -3.98 13.25
C LYS A 71 -1.76 -4.87 12.81
N ARG A 72 -1.61 -6.03 13.45
CA ARG A 72 -0.54 -6.98 13.11
C ARG A 72 -0.61 -7.42 11.65
N GLN A 73 -1.82 -7.74 11.19
CA GLN A 73 -2.04 -8.17 9.81
C GLN A 73 -1.85 -7.01 8.84
N ARG A 74 -2.33 -5.82 9.21
CA ARG A 74 -2.15 -4.62 8.38
C ARG A 74 -0.67 -4.28 8.23
N LYS A 75 0.12 -4.41 9.29
CA LYS A 75 1.58 -4.21 9.23
C LYS A 75 2.24 -5.21 8.30
N GLN A 76 1.81 -6.47 8.35
CA GLN A 76 2.36 -7.49 7.45
C GLN A 76 2.05 -7.16 5.99
N LEU A 77 0.83 -6.70 5.71
CA LEU A 77 0.47 -6.29 4.36
C LEU A 77 1.29 -5.07 3.91
N ALA A 78 1.57 -4.13 4.83
CA ALA A 78 2.42 -2.99 4.51
C ALA A 78 3.83 -3.44 4.13
N LYS A 79 4.39 -4.43 4.82
CA LYS A 79 5.68 -5.00 4.47
C LYS A 79 5.64 -5.65 3.09
N ASP A 80 4.55 -6.34 2.76
CA ASP A 80 4.38 -6.95 1.45
C ASP A 80 4.36 -5.89 0.35
N TYR A 81 3.68 -4.78 0.57
CA TYR A 81 3.69 -3.66 -0.38
C TYR A 81 5.07 -3.03 -0.52
N VAL A 82 5.83 -2.91 0.56
CA VAL A 82 7.20 -2.39 0.51
C VAL A 82 8.07 -3.30 -0.37
N GLU A 83 7.97 -4.61 -0.18
CA GLU A 83 8.72 -5.57 -1.00
C GLU A 83 8.31 -5.47 -2.46
N GLU A 84 7.01 -5.34 -2.73
CA GLU A 84 6.49 -5.15 -4.09
C GLU A 84 7.05 -3.88 -4.72
N PHE A 85 7.08 -2.77 -3.99
CA PHE A 85 7.67 -1.53 -4.46
C PHE A 85 9.15 -1.69 -4.77
N GLU A 86 9.91 -2.32 -3.86
CA GLU A 86 11.35 -2.52 -4.06
C GLU A 86 11.63 -3.37 -5.28
N GLU A 87 10.81 -4.38 -5.53
CA GLU A 87 10.93 -5.22 -6.71
C GLU A 87 10.62 -4.44 -7.99
N ILE A 88 9.56 -3.65 -7.98
CA ILE A 88 9.20 -2.79 -9.12
C ILE A 88 10.34 -1.82 -9.43
N PHE A 89 10.90 -1.18 -8.40
CA PHE A 89 11.99 -0.22 -8.57
C PHE A 89 13.25 -0.92 -9.10
N LYS A 90 13.58 -2.08 -8.57
CA LYS A 90 14.75 -2.87 -8.98
C LYS A 90 14.65 -3.28 -10.44
N ASN A 91 13.45 -3.64 -10.90
CA ASN A 91 13.22 -4.09 -12.27
C ASN A 91 12.95 -2.94 -13.23
N GLN A 92 13.00 -1.68 -12.74
CA GLN A 92 12.76 -0.49 -13.55
C GLN A 92 11.40 -0.51 -14.26
N GLU A 93 10.37 -1.01 -13.56
CA GLU A 93 9.01 -1.10 -14.08
C GLU A 93 8.17 0.14 -13.73
N TYR A 94 8.84 1.25 -13.42
CA TYR A 94 8.17 2.48 -12.96
C TYR A 94 8.29 3.62 -13.98
N ASP A 95 8.31 3.30 -15.26
CA ASP A 95 8.40 4.29 -16.34
C ASP A 95 7.27 5.32 -16.26
N PHE A 96 6.13 4.90 -15.77
CA PHE A 96 4.98 5.79 -15.56
C PHE A 96 5.24 6.87 -14.50
N MET A 97 6.35 6.79 -13.78
CA MET A 97 6.71 7.74 -12.72
C MET A 97 7.73 8.79 -13.15
N ARG A 98 8.07 8.79 -14.41
CA ARG A 98 9.02 9.78 -14.96
C ARG A 98 8.43 11.17 -14.99
#